data_a4d397c67bb675f964b47af7d518f334
#
_entry.id   a4d397c67bb675f964b47af7d518f334
#
_cell.length_a   1.000
_cell.length_b   1.000
_cell.length_c   1.000
_cell.angle_alpha   90.00
_cell.angle_beta   90.00
_cell.angle_gamma   90.00
#
_symmetry.space_group_name_H-M   'P 1'
#
loop_
_entity.id
_entity.type
_entity.pdbx_description
1 polymer ?
#
loop_
_entity_poly.entity_id
_entity_poly.type
_entity_poly.pdbx_seq_one_letter_code
_entity_poly.pdbx_strand_id
1 'polypeptide(L)'
;MKIRSGHIIISAALALAAAGCGLFETRAPENPINAGSSFEPPTTPTVVLRNLESALNAANANDYRKCFSDTSKGLPAFVFFPSTQGIAAAPTKFSSWGVQEEEEYIRNIFADLQQGGVSTVTFMPSEVTDVPIGDSVQFSASYRVNFPHTRTNAEREAEGTLHFTMRLSRQNEWYITSWQDFMRDGKPSWSLIKARFVDN
;
A
#
# COMPACT_ATOMS: atom_id res chain seq x y z
N MET A 1 -14.23 78.44 26.56
CA MET A 1 -14.25 77.64 25.30
C MET A 1 -13.32 76.43 25.47
N LYS A 2 -13.80 75.37 26.08
CA LYS A 2 -13.07 74.14 26.37
C LYS A 2 -14.04 72.97 26.13
N ILE A 3 -14.05 72.39 24.93
CA ILE A 3 -14.62 71.07 24.66
C ILE A 3 -14.22 70.74 23.18
N ARG A 4 -13.13 70.03 22.93
CA ARG A 4 -12.87 69.33 21.62
C ARG A 4 -11.78 68.32 21.66
N SER A 5 -11.11 68.05 22.80
CA SER A 5 -9.99 67.06 22.83
C SER A 5 -10.44 65.63 23.15
N GLY A 6 -11.65 65.39 23.68
CA GLY A 6 -12.10 64.06 24.12
C GLY A 6 -12.51 63.13 22.94
N HIS A 7 -13.04 63.69 21.86
CA HIS A 7 -13.61 62.92 20.77
C HIS A 7 -12.53 62.31 19.82
N ILE A 8 -11.37 62.96 19.74
CA ILE A 8 -10.27 62.51 18.89
C ILE A 8 -9.59 61.26 19.49
N ILE A 9 -9.49 61.19 20.81
CA ILE A 9 -8.85 60.07 21.52
C ILE A 9 -9.71 58.79 21.42
N ILE A 10 -11.02 58.93 21.51
CA ILE A 10 -11.97 57.79 21.40
C ILE A 10 -11.99 57.23 19.98
N SER A 11 -11.93 58.08 18.96
CA SER A 11 -11.88 57.64 17.56
C SER A 11 -10.60 56.93 17.20
N ALA A 12 -9.45 57.34 17.79
CA ALA A 12 -8.14 56.64 17.56
C ALA A 12 -8.10 55.28 18.26
N ALA A 13 -8.72 55.13 19.44
CA ALA A 13 -8.77 53.86 20.15
C ALA A 13 -9.65 52.81 19.42
N LEU A 14 -10.75 53.27 18.79
CA LEU A 14 -11.65 52.36 18.03
C LEU A 14 -11.04 51.91 16.72
N ALA A 15 -10.19 52.72 16.09
CA ALA A 15 -9.47 52.35 14.83
C ALA A 15 -8.37 51.30 15.06
N LEU A 16 -7.71 51.25 16.23
CA LEU A 16 -6.71 50.23 16.57
C LEU A 16 -7.35 48.86 16.88
N ALA A 17 -8.60 48.82 17.35
CA ALA A 17 -9.27 47.55 17.63
C ALA A 17 -9.72 46.80 16.37
N ALA A 18 -9.88 47.49 15.23
CA ALA A 18 -10.26 46.86 13.96
C ALA A 18 -9.08 46.24 13.18
N ALA A 19 -7.84 46.58 13.53
CA ALA A 19 -6.64 46.05 12.86
C ALA A 19 -6.14 44.69 13.43
N GLY A 20 -6.79 44.21 14.51
CA GLY A 20 -6.36 42.97 15.21
C GLY A 20 -6.97 41.66 14.70
N CYS A 21 -7.91 41.70 13.78
CA CYS A 21 -8.63 40.49 13.35
C CYS A 21 -7.81 39.52 12.47
N GLY A 22 -6.62 39.89 12.02
CA GLY A 22 -5.75 39.00 11.23
C GLY A 22 -4.68 38.24 12.03
N LEU A 23 -4.53 38.53 13.34
CA LEU A 23 -3.46 37.94 14.17
C LEU A 23 -3.79 36.53 14.70
N PHE A 24 -5.02 36.05 14.49
CA PHE A 24 -5.47 34.72 14.91
C PHE A 24 -5.98 33.87 13.74
N GLU A 25 -5.52 34.12 12.51
CA GLU A 25 -5.73 33.13 11.47
C GLU A 25 -4.94 31.89 11.88
N THR A 26 -5.68 30.88 12.35
CA THR A 26 -5.12 29.55 12.55
C THR A 26 -4.62 29.07 11.21
N ARG A 27 -3.29 28.82 11.11
CA ARG A 27 -2.67 28.21 9.96
C ARG A 27 -3.51 27.01 9.51
N ALA A 28 -3.88 26.94 8.23
CA ALA A 28 -4.56 25.77 7.71
C ALA A 28 -3.77 24.52 8.13
N PRO A 29 -4.42 23.46 8.59
CA PRO A 29 -3.73 22.22 8.93
C PRO A 29 -2.84 21.82 7.74
N GLU A 30 -1.53 21.73 7.96
CA GLU A 30 -0.66 21.17 6.96
C GLU A 30 -1.14 19.74 6.69
N ASN A 31 -1.32 19.39 5.40
CA ASN A 31 -1.50 17.99 5.04
C ASN A 31 -0.36 17.22 5.68
N PRO A 32 -0.63 16.10 6.38
CA PRO A 32 0.42 15.30 6.96
C PRO A 32 1.40 14.92 5.86
N ILE A 33 2.59 15.53 5.91
CA ILE A 33 3.70 15.34 4.93
C ILE A 33 4.23 13.90 5.00
N ASN A 34 3.85 13.18 6.05
CA ASN A 34 4.00 11.73 6.18
C ASN A 34 2.71 11.23 6.84
N ALA A 35 1.86 10.60 6.07
CA ALA A 35 0.97 9.62 6.67
C ALA A 35 1.90 8.62 7.36
N GLY A 36 1.98 8.68 8.70
CA GLY A 36 2.74 7.72 9.49
C GLY A 36 2.33 6.32 9.04
N SER A 37 3.26 5.37 9.04
CA SER A 37 2.96 3.98 8.71
C SER A 37 1.66 3.57 9.41
N SER A 38 0.67 3.16 8.63
CA SER A 38 -0.58 2.59 9.13
C SER A 38 -0.43 1.10 9.45
N PHE A 39 0.80 0.59 9.43
CA PHE A 39 1.10 -0.82 9.64
C PHE A 39 0.80 -1.22 11.09
N GLU A 40 -0.13 -2.15 11.24
CA GLU A 40 -0.49 -2.73 12.53
C GLU A 40 0.33 -4.00 12.80
N PRO A 41 0.68 -4.33 14.06
CA PRO A 41 1.29 -5.62 14.38
C PRO A 41 0.45 -6.77 13.82
N PRO A 42 1.02 -7.67 12.99
CA PRO A 42 0.25 -8.67 12.25
C PRO A 42 -0.11 -9.88 13.15
N THR A 43 -0.92 -9.64 14.18
CA THR A 43 -1.33 -10.64 15.18
C THR A 43 -2.36 -11.65 14.68
N THR A 44 -2.98 -11.38 13.53
CA THR A 44 -3.91 -12.29 12.86
C THR A 44 -3.71 -12.24 11.34
N PRO A 45 -4.08 -13.30 10.60
CA PRO A 45 -4.05 -13.30 9.13
C PRO A 45 -4.81 -12.12 8.51
N THR A 46 -5.94 -11.74 9.08
CA THR A 46 -6.75 -10.62 8.62
C THR A 46 -6.00 -9.29 8.74
N VAL A 47 -5.19 -9.10 9.78
CA VAL A 47 -4.35 -7.90 9.93
C VAL A 47 -3.26 -7.87 8.85
N VAL A 48 -2.65 -9.02 8.50
CA VAL A 48 -1.68 -9.09 7.39
C VAL A 48 -2.32 -8.61 6.08
N LEU A 49 -3.53 -9.08 5.77
CA LEU A 49 -4.24 -8.68 4.53
C LEU A 49 -4.57 -7.19 4.53
N ARG A 50 -5.04 -6.65 5.66
CA ARG A 50 -5.33 -5.22 5.79
C ARG A 50 -4.05 -4.38 5.65
N ASN A 51 -2.95 -4.80 6.25
CA ASN A 51 -1.65 -4.15 6.09
C ASN A 51 -1.19 -4.17 4.64
N LEU A 52 -1.32 -5.30 3.96
CA LEU A 52 -0.96 -5.46 2.56
C LEU A 52 -1.78 -4.52 1.66
N GLU A 53 -3.11 -4.50 1.83
CA GLU A 53 -4.01 -3.62 1.08
C GLU A 53 -3.72 -2.14 1.36
N SER A 54 -3.54 -1.77 2.62
CA SER A 54 -3.18 -0.40 3.02
C SER A 54 -1.85 0.04 2.42
N ALA A 55 -0.83 -0.83 2.46
CA ALA A 55 0.48 -0.53 1.91
C ALA A 55 0.44 -0.31 0.39
N LEU A 56 -0.33 -1.13 -0.33
CA LEU A 56 -0.51 -1.02 -1.78
C LEU A 56 -1.28 0.26 -2.15
N ASN A 57 -2.37 0.56 -1.44
CA ASN A 57 -3.19 1.75 -1.70
C ASN A 57 -2.46 3.05 -1.33
N ALA A 58 -1.59 3.00 -0.31
CA ALA A 58 -0.75 4.13 0.11
C ALA A 58 0.59 4.24 -0.65
N ALA A 59 0.87 3.33 -1.59
CA ALA A 59 2.16 3.22 -2.29
C ALA A 59 3.36 3.15 -1.31
N ASN A 60 3.22 2.43 -0.20
CA ASN A 60 4.25 2.29 0.82
C ASN A 60 4.98 0.93 0.67
N ALA A 61 6.10 0.93 -0.05
CA ALA A 61 6.89 -0.27 -0.30
C ALA A 61 7.48 -0.90 0.98
N ASN A 62 7.79 -0.08 2.00
CA ASN A 62 8.35 -0.60 3.25
C ASN A 62 7.29 -1.38 4.04
N ASP A 63 6.06 -0.87 4.14
CA ASP A 63 4.97 -1.57 4.82
C ASP A 63 4.52 -2.79 4.01
N TYR A 64 4.52 -2.71 2.67
CA TYR A 64 4.31 -3.85 1.80
C TYR A 64 5.29 -4.99 2.11
N ARG A 65 6.59 -4.69 2.14
CA ARG A 65 7.66 -5.67 2.41
C ARG A 65 7.50 -6.38 3.74
N LYS A 66 7.01 -5.67 4.78
CA LYS A 66 6.79 -6.24 6.12
C LYS A 66 5.71 -7.34 6.17
N CYS A 67 4.84 -7.43 5.17
CA CYS A 67 3.81 -8.46 5.10
C CYS A 67 4.37 -9.85 4.76
N PHE A 68 5.58 -9.92 4.19
CA PHE A 68 6.18 -11.16 3.68
C PHE A 68 7.23 -11.72 4.64
N SER A 69 7.30 -13.05 4.69
CA SER A 69 8.28 -13.76 5.53
C SER A 69 9.70 -13.63 4.99
N ASP A 70 10.64 -13.69 5.91
CA ASP A 70 12.03 -13.98 5.64
C ASP A 70 12.60 -14.93 6.70
N THR A 71 13.80 -15.46 6.45
CA THR A 71 14.42 -16.46 7.32
C THR A 71 14.79 -15.90 8.71
N SER A 72 14.95 -14.58 8.85
CA SER A 72 15.25 -13.92 10.13
C SER A 72 14.11 -14.05 11.14
N LYS A 73 12.89 -14.29 10.66
CA LYS A 73 11.69 -14.51 11.48
C LYS A 73 11.53 -15.95 11.95
N GLY A 74 12.47 -16.84 11.59
CA GLY A 74 12.36 -18.27 11.86
C GLY A 74 11.27 -18.96 11.02
N LEU A 75 10.87 -18.35 9.92
CA LEU A 75 9.91 -18.85 8.95
C LEU A 75 10.63 -19.25 7.66
N PRO A 76 10.00 -20.09 6.79
CA PRO A 76 10.48 -20.29 5.43
C PRO A 76 10.60 -18.96 4.68
N ALA A 77 11.57 -18.85 3.77
CA ALA A 77 11.64 -17.73 2.86
C ALA A 77 10.34 -17.65 2.02
N PHE A 78 9.94 -16.43 1.70
CA PHE A 78 8.79 -16.20 0.81
C PHE A 78 9.07 -16.76 -0.59
N VAL A 79 8.04 -17.37 -1.19
CA VAL A 79 8.06 -17.90 -2.55
C VAL A 79 6.83 -17.42 -3.32
N PHE A 80 7.06 -16.95 -4.55
CA PHE A 80 5.99 -16.58 -5.47
C PHE A 80 5.83 -17.63 -6.57
N PHE A 81 4.60 -18.02 -6.85
CA PHE A 81 4.21 -18.92 -7.94
C PHE A 81 3.39 -18.13 -8.98
N PRO A 82 3.99 -17.81 -10.13
CA PRO A 82 3.34 -16.98 -11.13
C PRO A 82 2.24 -17.73 -11.88
N SER A 83 1.31 -16.96 -12.45
CA SER A 83 0.35 -17.46 -13.42
C SER A 83 1.05 -17.91 -14.70
N THR A 84 0.36 -18.76 -15.50
CA THR A 84 0.85 -19.18 -16.83
C THR A 84 1.14 -17.98 -17.75
N GLN A 85 0.38 -16.91 -17.64
CA GLN A 85 0.57 -15.67 -18.41
C GLN A 85 1.86 -14.96 -17.99
N GLY A 86 2.17 -14.88 -16.70
CA GLY A 86 3.43 -14.33 -16.19
C GLY A 86 4.62 -15.13 -16.65
N ILE A 87 4.55 -16.48 -16.55
CA ILE A 87 5.61 -17.39 -17.05
C ILE A 87 5.86 -17.19 -18.55
N ALA A 88 4.79 -17.09 -19.35
CA ALA A 88 4.91 -16.89 -20.78
C ALA A 88 5.56 -15.54 -21.14
N ALA A 89 5.27 -14.49 -20.35
CA ALA A 89 5.83 -13.16 -20.57
C ALA A 89 7.31 -13.03 -20.15
N ALA A 90 7.73 -13.75 -19.08
CA ALA A 90 9.08 -13.66 -18.54
C ALA A 90 9.52 -14.97 -17.87
N PRO A 91 9.83 -16.02 -18.65
CA PRO A 91 10.05 -17.37 -18.11
C PRO A 91 11.23 -17.46 -17.15
N THR A 92 12.27 -16.66 -17.34
CA THR A 92 13.49 -16.68 -16.51
C THR A 92 13.35 -15.88 -15.20
N LYS A 93 12.51 -14.83 -15.17
CA LYS A 93 12.37 -13.93 -14.02
C LYS A 93 11.75 -14.61 -12.80
N PHE A 94 10.86 -15.56 -13.02
CA PHE A 94 10.16 -16.25 -11.94
C PHE A 94 10.84 -17.52 -11.42
N SER A 95 11.99 -17.91 -11.97
CA SER A 95 12.70 -19.13 -11.55
C SER A 95 13.20 -19.08 -10.11
N SER A 96 13.44 -17.90 -9.56
CA SER A 96 13.96 -17.67 -8.21
C SER A 96 13.27 -16.48 -7.50
N TRP A 97 11.98 -16.26 -7.79
CA TRP A 97 11.26 -15.12 -7.23
C TRP A 97 11.03 -15.29 -5.73
N GLY A 98 11.74 -14.49 -4.95
CA GLY A 98 11.64 -14.39 -3.50
C GLY A 98 11.21 -13.00 -3.05
N VAL A 99 11.52 -12.68 -1.82
CA VAL A 99 11.13 -11.42 -1.19
C VAL A 99 11.90 -10.21 -1.74
N GLN A 100 13.10 -10.43 -2.29
CA GLN A 100 13.90 -9.35 -2.87
C GLN A 100 13.29 -8.87 -4.18
N GLU A 101 12.93 -9.79 -5.06
CA GLU A 101 12.23 -9.48 -6.31
C GLU A 101 10.84 -8.89 -6.04
N GLU A 102 10.18 -9.36 -4.97
CA GLU A 102 8.89 -8.82 -4.52
C GLU A 102 9.01 -7.36 -4.08
N GLU A 103 10.07 -7.01 -3.37
CA GLU A 103 10.36 -5.65 -2.95
C GLU A 103 10.78 -4.76 -4.13
N GLU A 104 11.61 -5.27 -5.03
CA GLU A 104 12.08 -4.53 -6.20
C GLU A 104 10.93 -4.13 -7.11
N TYR A 105 10.09 -5.10 -7.49
CA TYR A 105 8.98 -4.81 -8.39
C TYR A 105 8.04 -3.75 -7.83
N ILE A 106 7.71 -3.82 -6.53
CA ILE A 106 6.76 -2.87 -5.94
C ILE A 106 7.36 -1.46 -5.81
N ARG A 107 8.67 -1.35 -5.49
CA ARG A 107 9.38 -0.08 -5.49
C ARG A 107 9.38 0.56 -6.89
N ASN A 108 9.61 -0.25 -7.92
CA ASN A 108 9.63 0.23 -9.31
C ASN A 108 8.23 0.70 -9.76
N ILE A 109 7.15 -0.02 -9.41
CA ILE A 109 5.79 0.44 -9.68
C ILE A 109 5.52 1.78 -9.00
N PHE A 110 5.82 1.88 -7.71
CA PHE A 110 5.54 3.10 -6.94
C PHE A 110 6.37 4.30 -7.39
N ALA A 111 7.62 4.07 -7.85
CA ALA A 111 8.44 5.13 -8.44
C ALA A 111 7.89 5.62 -9.78
N ASP A 112 7.24 4.74 -10.54
CA ASP A 112 6.69 5.05 -11.87
C ASP A 112 5.23 5.57 -11.82
N LEU A 113 4.61 5.71 -10.64
CA LEU A 113 3.24 6.23 -10.54
C LEU A 113 3.12 7.62 -11.15
N GLN A 114 2.03 7.86 -11.84
CA GLN A 114 1.69 9.20 -12.35
C GLN A 114 1.51 10.19 -11.20
N GLN A 115 1.87 11.43 -11.43
CA GLN A 115 1.66 12.48 -10.43
C GLN A 115 0.17 12.58 -10.07
N GLY A 116 -0.16 12.43 -8.79
CA GLY A 116 -1.53 12.39 -8.31
C GLY A 116 -2.27 11.07 -8.60
N GLY A 117 -1.62 10.08 -9.21
CA GLY A 117 -2.18 8.76 -9.41
C GLY A 117 -2.31 8.01 -8.09
N VAL A 118 -3.46 7.37 -7.88
CA VAL A 118 -3.75 6.57 -6.67
C VAL A 118 -3.79 5.10 -7.05
N SER A 119 -2.91 4.31 -6.44
CA SER A 119 -2.98 2.85 -6.52
C SER A 119 -4.26 2.36 -5.85
N THR A 120 -4.92 1.40 -6.45
CA THR A 120 -6.08 0.75 -5.84
C THR A 120 -5.93 -0.76 -5.93
N VAL A 121 -6.09 -1.41 -4.79
CA VAL A 121 -6.10 -2.86 -4.67
C VAL A 121 -7.30 -3.26 -3.83
N THR A 122 -8.03 -4.26 -4.30
CA THR A 122 -9.17 -4.82 -3.58
C THR A 122 -9.07 -6.34 -3.60
N PHE A 123 -9.16 -6.94 -2.44
CA PHE A 123 -9.30 -8.38 -2.28
C PHE A 123 -10.76 -8.73 -1.97
N MET A 124 -11.29 -9.69 -2.71
CA MET A 124 -12.64 -10.26 -2.51
C MET A 124 -12.45 -11.71 -2.05
N PRO A 125 -12.47 -11.98 -0.73
CA PRO A 125 -12.29 -13.32 -0.20
C PRO A 125 -13.30 -14.30 -0.79
N SER A 126 -12.86 -15.53 -1.05
CA SER A 126 -13.77 -16.61 -1.38
C SER A 126 -14.40 -17.16 -0.09
N GLU A 127 -15.61 -17.75 -0.19
CA GLU A 127 -16.34 -18.28 0.97
C GLU A 127 -15.63 -19.43 1.71
N VAL A 128 -14.58 -20.01 1.11
CA VAL A 128 -13.83 -21.16 1.64
C VAL A 128 -12.40 -20.71 2.01
N THR A 129 -12.30 -19.79 2.94
CA THR A 129 -10.99 -19.32 3.38
C THR A 129 -10.88 -19.34 4.90
N ASP A 130 -9.69 -19.55 5.39
CA ASP A 130 -9.30 -19.53 6.79
C ASP A 130 -9.52 -20.85 7.53
N VAL A 131 -9.12 -21.97 6.92
CA VAL A 131 -8.94 -23.21 7.69
C VAL A 131 -7.53 -23.18 8.30
N PRO A 132 -7.38 -22.85 9.60
CA PRO A 132 -6.09 -22.94 10.27
C PRO A 132 -5.67 -24.40 10.33
N ILE A 133 -4.48 -24.70 9.83
CA ILE A 133 -3.81 -26.00 10.01
C ILE A 133 -2.59 -25.75 10.90
N GLY A 134 -2.78 -25.85 12.20
CA GLY A 134 -1.74 -25.55 13.17
C GLY A 134 -1.33 -24.07 13.15
N ASP A 135 -0.07 -23.80 12.83
CA ASP A 135 0.55 -22.47 12.68
C ASP A 135 0.47 -21.90 11.27
N SER A 136 -0.36 -22.48 10.41
CA SER A 136 -0.50 -22.12 9.01
C SER A 136 -1.96 -21.86 8.64
N VAL A 137 -2.19 -20.87 7.78
CA VAL A 137 -3.50 -20.53 7.21
C VAL A 137 -3.36 -20.39 5.70
N GLN A 138 -4.33 -20.90 4.96
CA GLN A 138 -4.50 -20.66 3.54
C GLN A 138 -5.62 -19.64 3.34
N PHE A 139 -5.34 -18.60 2.55
CA PHE A 139 -6.29 -17.58 2.16
C PHE A 139 -6.43 -17.55 0.65
N SER A 140 -7.65 -17.53 0.15
CA SER A 140 -7.96 -17.41 -1.27
C SER A 140 -8.87 -16.23 -1.51
N ALA A 141 -8.55 -15.44 -2.53
CA ALA A 141 -9.37 -14.29 -2.93
C ALA A 141 -9.30 -14.06 -4.43
N SER A 142 -10.38 -13.53 -4.99
CA SER A 142 -10.26 -12.78 -6.24
C SER A 142 -9.67 -11.42 -5.93
N TYR A 143 -8.91 -10.86 -6.88
CA TYR A 143 -8.35 -9.53 -6.74
C TYR A 143 -8.63 -8.67 -7.96
N ARG A 144 -8.64 -7.37 -7.72
CA ARG A 144 -8.52 -6.34 -8.75
C ARG A 144 -7.47 -5.33 -8.30
N VAL A 145 -6.54 -5.01 -9.20
CA VAL A 145 -5.50 -4.01 -8.97
C VAL A 145 -5.49 -2.98 -10.09
N ASN A 146 -5.21 -1.74 -9.73
CA ASN A 146 -4.91 -0.67 -10.68
C ASN A 146 -3.72 0.14 -10.16
N PHE A 147 -2.65 0.17 -10.94
CA PHE A 147 -1.45 0.96 -10.70
C PHE A 147 -1.32 1.99 -11.85
N PRO A 148 -1.71 3.25 -11.64
CA PRO A 148 -1.66 4.27 -12.68
C PRO A 148 -0.23 4.77 -12.91
N HIS A 149 0.64 3.91 -13.46
CA HIS A 149 2.05 4.20 -13.74
C HIS A 149 2.25 4.80 -15.14
N THR A 150 3.44 5.35 -15.38
CA THR A 150 3.82 5.99 -16.65
C THR A 150 4.48 5.03 -17.63
N ARG A 151 4.92 3.84 -17.19
CA ARG A 151 5.65 2.87 -18.02
C ARG A 151 4.79 2.43 -19.21
N THR A 152 5.34 2.61 -20.40
CA THR A 152 4.73 2.12 -21.64
C THR A 152 4.93 0.61 -21.77
N ASN A 153 4.02 -0.09 -22.42
CA ASN A 153 4.05 -1.55 -22.62
C ASN A 153 4.00 -2.38 -21.31
N ALA A 154 3.45 -1.79 -20.25
CA ALA A 154 3.13 -2.51 -19.02
C ALA A 154 1.65 -2.30 -18.69
N GLU A 155 1.03 -3.35 -18.17
CA GLU A 155 -0.38 -3.35 -17.79
C GLU A 155 -0.56 -2.52 -16.51
N ARG A 156 -1.58 -1.64 -16.52
CA ARG A 156 -1.96 -0.85 -15.34
C ARG A 156 -2.95 -1.59 -14.44
N GLU A 157 -3.75 -2.46 -15.04
CA GLU A 157 -4.82 -3.18 -14.36
C GLU A 157 -4.58 -4.67 -14.47
N ALA A 158 -4.90 -5.40 -13.40
CA ALA A 158 -4.96 -6.84 -13.41
C ALA A 158 -6.13 -7.35 -12.58
N GLU A 159 -6.69 -8.46 -13.01
CA GLU A 159 -7.73 -9.21 -12.30
C GLU A 159 -7.37 -10.69 -12.31
N GLY A 160 -7.58 -11.35 -11.18
CA GLY A 160 -7.28 -12.77 -11.06
C GLY A 160 -7.76 -13.35 -9.75
N THR A 161 -7.20 -14.49 -9.44
CA THR A 161 -7.36 -15.15 -8.13
C THR A 161 -5.98 -15.37 -7.53
N LEU A 162 -5.87 -15.20 -6.23
CA LEU A 162 -4.64 -15.47 -5.50
C LEU A 162 -4.89 -16.48 -4.38
N HIS A 163 -3.85 -17.26 -4.08
CA HIS A 163 -3.79 -18.08 -2.88
C HIS A 163 -2.55 -17.69 -2.09
N PHE A 164 -2.76 -17.24 -0.86
CA PHE A 164 -1.69 -17.04 0.11
C PHE A 164 -1.59 -18.21 1.07
N THR A 165 -0.37 -18.63 1.40
CA THR A 165 -0.10 -19.36 2.63
C THR A 165 0.52 -18.39 3.62
N MET A 166 -0.07 -18.26 4.80
CA MET A 166 0.46 -17.46 5.89
C MET A 166 0.89 -18.35 7.03
N ARG A 167 1.96 -17.97 7.74
CA ARG A 167 2.45 -18.72 8.90
C ARG A 167 2.69 -17.81 10.09
N LEU A 168 2.48 -18.38 11.27
CA LEU A 168 2.74 -17.75 12.57
C LEU A 168 4.23 -17.89 12.91
N SER A 169 4.88 -16.77 13.19
CA SER A 169 6.27 -16.75 13.67
C SER A 169 6.36 -17.07 15.17
N ARG A 170 7.58 -17.24 15.66
CA ARG A 170 7.86 -17.42 17.11
C ARG A 170 7.51 -16.18 17.92
N GLN A 171 7.39 -15.01 17.29
CA GLN A 171 6.98 -13.75 17.93
C GLN A 171 5.46 -13.56 17.96
N ASN A 172 4.68 -14.59 17.59
CA ASN A 172 3.22 -14.53 17.45
C ASN A 172 2.75 -13.49 16.42
N GLU A 173 3.51 -13.33 15.35
CA GLU A 173 3.18 -12.48 14.20
C GLU A 173 2.99 -13.34 12.93
N TRP A 174 1.99 -13.01 12.13
CA TRP A 174 1.68 -13.70 10.89
C TRP A 174 2.38 -13.05 9.69
N TYR A 175 2.83 -13.89 8.75
CA TYR A 175 3.50 -13.45 7.51
C TYR A 175 3.08 -14.29 6.34
N ILE A 176 3.00 -13.68 5.15
CA ILE A 176 2.79 -14.39 3.88
C ILE A 176 4.09 -15.14 3.54
N THR A 177 4.02 -16.47 3.50
CA THR A 177 5.15 -17.34 3.16
C THR A 177 5.10 -17.83 1.73
N SER A 178 3.93 -17.87 1.11
CA SER A 178 3.80 -18.11 -0.32
C SER A 178 2.61 -17.39 -0.93
N TRP A 179 2.75 -17.07 -2.21
CA TRP A 179 1.71 -16.47 -3.04
C TRP A 179 1.62 -17.22 -4.36
N GLN A 180 0.47 -17.77 -4.67
CA GLN A 180 0.16 -18.34 -5.99
C GLN A 180 -0.81 -17.40 -6.70
N ASP A 181 -0.48 -17.02 -7.94
CA ASP A 181 -1.29 -16.13 -8.77
C ASP A 181 -1.93 -16.90 -9.92
N PHE A 182 -3.20 -16.66 -10.17
CA PHE A 182 -3.97 -17.28 -11.23
C PHE A 182 -4.65 -16.25 -12.10
N MET A 183 -4.49 -16.37 -13.41
CA MET A 183 -5.24 -15.56 -14.37
C MET A 183 -6.75 -15.90 -14.33
N ARG A 184 -7.58 -14.94 -14.65
CA ARG A 184 -9.02 -15.10 -14.76
C ARG A 184 -9.56 -14.49 -16.06
N ASP A 185 -10.40 -15.23 -16.75
CA ASP A 185 -11.21 -14.76 -17.88
C ASP A 185 -10.40 -14.02 -18.98
N GLY A 186 -9.15 -14.42 -19.23
CA GLY A 186 -8.27 -13.78 -20.20
C GLY A 186 -7.78 -12.38 -19.84
N LYS A 187 -8.08 -11.91 -18.62
CA LYS A 187 -7.57 -10.62 -18.11
C LYS A 187 -6.09 -10.70 -17.77
N PRO A 188 -5.37 -9.57 -17.80
CA PRO A 188 -4.01 -9.51 -17.28
C PRO A 188 -3.97 -9.99 -15.83
N SER A 189 -3.02 -10.86 -15.50
CA SER A 189 -2.77 -11.31 -14.13
C SER A 189 -1.77 -10.40 -13.43
N TRP A 190 -1.72 -10.48 -12.10
CA TRP A 190 -0.73 -9.73 -11.33
C TRP A 190 0.70 -10.15 -11.67
N SER A 191 0.92 -11.43 -11.97
CA SER A 191 2.21 -11.93 -12.47
C SER A 191 2.68 -11.20 -13.72
N LEU A 192 1.77 -10.83 -14.61
CA LEU A 192 2.13 -10.09 -15.82
C LEU A 192 2.65 -8.69 -15.48
N ILE A 193 2.01 -7.99 -14.55
CA ILE A 193 2.50 -6.72 -14.03
C ILE A 193 3.89 -6.90 -13.40
N LYS A 194 4.05 -7.88 -12.50
CA LYS A 194 5.33 -8.17 -11.84
C LYS A 194 6.46 -8.38 -12.87
N ALA A 195 6.18 -9.14 -13.94
CA ALA A 195 7.13 -9.41 -15.01
C ALA A 195 7.67 -8.15 -15.71
N ARG A 196 6.92 -7.03 -15.67
CA ARG A 196 7.27 -5.76 -16.32
C ARG A 196 8.05 -4.80 -15.43
N PHE A 197 8.11 -5.06 -14.13
CA PHE A 197 8.67 -4.13 -13.15
C PHE A 197 9.89 -4.67 -12.38
N VAL A 198 10.35 -5.86 -12.67
CA VAL A 198 11.67 -6.35 -12.24
C VAL A 198 12.65 -6.22 -13.39
N ASP A 199 13.69 -5.44 -13.18
CA ASP A 199 14.80 -5.31 -14.12
C ASP A 199 15.77 -6.49 -13.93
N ASN A 200 16.36 -6.98 -15.02
CA ASN A 200 17.36 -8.03 -14.98
C ASN A 200 18.75 -7.41 -14.98
#